data_61b49bdbec8cbeb49abd626cd154a5fb
#
_entry.id   61b49bdbec8cbeb49abd626cd154a5fb
#
_cell.length_a   1.000
_cell.length_b   1.000
_cell.length_c   1.000
_cell.angle_alpha   90.00
_cell.angle_beta   90.00
_cell.angle_gamma   90.00
#
_symmetry.space_group_name_H-M   'P 1'
#
loop_
_entity.id
_entity.type
_entity.pdbx_description
1 polymer ?
#
loop_
_entity_poly.entity_id
_entity_poly.type
_entity_poly.pdbx_seq_one_letter_code
_entity_poly.pdbx_strand_id
1 'polypeptide(L)'
;NITATCVRVPVLNCHGESINVEFEEEFDMQELKQNLCREEMIVLLDDPKKEIYPLQTFVDGKDEVFVGRIRRDYSVKSGINMWCVADNIRKGAATNAVQILEKLIGKRLGK
;
A
#
# COMPACT_ATOMS: atom_id res chain seq x y z
N ASN A 1 7.17 12.47 -11.78
CA ASN A 1 7.34 13.47 -10.72
C ASN A 1 6.81 12.90 -9.41
N ILE A 2 7.53 13.12 -8.30
CA ILE A 2 7.11 12.68 -6.96
C ILE A 2 7.26 13.85 -6.00
N THR A 3 6.27 14.05 -5.13
CA THR A 3 6.33 15.00 -4.04
C THR A 3 5.71 14.38 -2.79
N ALA A 4 6.17 14.74 -1.60
CA ALA A 4 5.66 14.21 -0.35
C ALA A 4 5.54 15.32 0.71
N THR A 5 4.49 15.22 1.52
CA THR A 5 4.32 16.01 2.74
C THR A 5 4.26 15.05 3.92
N CYS A 6 5.18 15.18 4.86
CA CYS A 6 5.29 14.30 6.02
C CYS A 6 4.81 15.02 7.28
N VAL A 7 3.99 14.34 8.08
CA VAL A 7 3.47 14.85 9.36
C VAL A 7 3.64 13.80 10.46
N ARG A 8 3.72 14.24 11.71
CA ARG A 8 3.64 13.37 12.88
C ARG A 8 2.19 13.32 13.36
N VAL A 9 1.71 12.09 13.57
CA VAL A 9 0.35 11.82 14.08
C VAL A 9 0.44 10.98 15.36
N PRO A 10 -0.54 11.04 16.26
CA PRO A 10 -0.51 10.34 17.55
C PRO A 10 -0.89 8.86 17.41
N VAL A 11 -0.11 8.10 16.65
CA VAL A 11 -0.19 6.64 16.56
C VAL A 11 1.06 6.01 17.17
N LEU A 12 0.93 4.82 17.76
CA LEU A 12 2.05 4.13 18.41
C LEU A 12 3.03 3.58 17.38
N ASN A 13 2.52 2.82 16.42
CA ASN A 13 3.30 2.14 15.38
C ASN A 13 2.66 2.35 14.01
N CYS A 14 3.36 1.91 12.98
CA CYS A 14 2.99 1.96 11.56
C CYS A 14 3.00 3.36 10.94
N HIS A 15 3.23 3.36 9.64
CA HIS A 15 2.99 4.52 8.78
C HIS A 15 1.65 4.39 8.07
N GLY A 16 0.99 5.51 7.87
CA GLY A 16 -0.17 5.63 7.00
C GLY A 16 0.12 6.67 5.94
N GLU A 17 -0.16 6.34 4.69
CA GLU A 17 0.14 7.16 3.52
C GLU A 17 -1.11 7.41 2.70
N SER A 18 -1.49 8.68 2.55
CA SER A 18 -2.48 9.09 1.57
C SER A 18 -1.77 9.34 0.24
N ILE A 19 -1.98 8.44 -0.71
CA ILE A 19 -1.27 8.44 -1.99
C ILE A 19 -2.22 8.88 -3.09
N ASN A 20 -1.79 9.86 -3.89
CA ASN A 20 -2.39 10.21 -5.16
C ASN A 20 -1.45 9.78 -6.29
N VAL A 21 -1.98 9.09 -7.29
CA VAL A 21 -1.22 8.63 -8.46
C VAL A 21 -1.90 9.10 -9.72
N GLU A 22 -1.15 9.75 -10.60
CA GLU A 22 -1.58 10.10 -11.93
C GLU A 22 -0.88 9.19 -12.95
N PHE A 23 -1.65 8.57 -13.84
CA PHE A 23 -1.17 7.66 -14.88
C PHE A 23 -1.08 8.39 -16.23
N GLU A 24 -0.11 8.02 -17.03
CA GLU A 24 0.04 8.52 -18.40
C GLU A 24 -1.11 8.02 -19.32
N GLU A 25 -1.57 6.80 -19.06
CA GLU A 25 -2.61 6.13 -19.85
C GLU A 25 -3.89 5.90 -19.03
N GLU A 26 -4.98 5.66 -19.75
CA GLU A 26 -6.23 5.24 -19.13
C GLU A 26 -6.11 3.82 -18.56
N PHE A 27 -6.82 3.54 -17.48
CA PHE A 27 -6.80 2.24 -16.80
C PHE A 27 -8.20 1.79 -16.41
N ASP A 28 -8.38 0.49 -16.28
CA ASP A 28 -9.56 -0.10 -15.65
C ASP A 28 -9.36 -0.26 -14.14
N MET A 29 -10.34 0.20 -13.35
CA MET A 29 -10.27 0.17 -11.89
C MET A 29 -10.31 -1.25 -11.31
N GLN A 30 -11.02 -2.17 -11.96
CA GLN A 30 -11.11 -3.55 -11.49
C GLN A 30 -9.82 -4.28 -11.79
N GLU A 31 -9.26 -4.08 -12.97
CA GLU A 31 -7.96 -4.64 -13.35
C GLU A 31 -6.85 -4.14 -12.41
N LEU A 32 -6.83 -2.85 -12.11
CA LEU A 32 -5.88 -2.27 -11.14
C LEU A 32 -5.98 -2.96 -9.78
N LYS A 33 -7.19 -3.11 -9.25
CA LYS A 33 -7.40 -3.80 -7.96
C LYS A 33 -7.00 -5.27 -8.02
N GLN A 34 -7.30 -5.96 -9.12
CA GLN A 34 -6.88 -7.35 -9.32
C GLN A 34 -5.35 -7.50 -9.36
N ASN A 35 -4.66 -6.58 -10.02
CA ASN A 35 -3.21 -6.56 -10.08
C ASN A 35 -2.59 -6.36 -8.70
N LEU A 36 -3.13 -5.44 -7.89
CA LEU A 36 -2.71 -5.27 -6.49
C LEU A 36 -2.92 -6.56 -5.67
N CYS A 37 -4.06 -7.24 -5.84
CA CYS A 37 -4.34 -8.50 -5.13
C CYS A 37 -3.41 -9.67 -5.53
N ARG A 38 -2.80 -9.63 -6.72
CA ARG A 38 -1.85 -10.66 -7.18
C ARG A 38 -0.46 -10.51 -6.55
N GLU A 39 -0.15 -9.33 -6.04
CA GLU A 39 1.13 -9.07 -5.39
C GLU A 39 1.15 -9.70 -3.99
N GLU A 40 2.10 -10.59 -3.77
CA GLU A 40 2.16 -11.47 -2.60
C GLU A 40 2.20 -10.74 -1.26
N MET A 41 2.79 -9.53 -1.24
CA MET A 41 2.98 -8.73 -0.03
C MET A 41 2.02 -7.54 0.04
N ILE A 42 0.94 -7.56 -0.74
CA ILE A 42 -0.12 -6.55 -0.69
C ILE A 42 -1.43 -7.21 -0.27
N VAL A 43 -2.07 -6.64 0.73
CA VAL A 43 -3.39 -7.03 1.20
C VAL A 43 -4.37 -5.91 0.91
N LEU A 44 -5.37 -6.19 0.07
CA LEU A 44 -6.41 -5.23 -0.24
C LEU A 44 -7.53 -5.29 0.83
N LEU A 45 -7.71 -4.19 1.56
CA LEU A 45 -8.80 -3.96 2.50
C LEU A 45 -9.61 -2.76 2.02
N ASP A 46 -10.58 -2.99 1.14
CA ASP A 46 -11.31 -1.93 0.45
C ASP A 46 -12.79 -2.27 0.23
N ASP A 47 -13.57 -2.24 1.32
CA ASP A 47 -15.03 -2.34 1.26
C ASP A 47 -15.67 -1.12 1.94
N PRO A 48 -15.93 -0.04 1.19
CA PRO A 48 -16.52 1.17 1.74
C PRO A 48 -17.91 0.98 2.34
N LYS A 49 -18.68 -0.01 1.87
CA LYS A 49 -20.05 -0.29 2.38
C LYS A 49 -20.02 -0.89 3.77
N LYS A 50 -18.96 -1.63 4.10
CA LYS A 50 -18.73 -2.24 5.39
C LYS A 50 -17.73 -1.45 6.26
N GLU A 51 -17.32 -0.27 5.81
CA GLU A 51 -16.30 0.56 6.47
C GLU A 51 -14.97 -0.18 6.70
N ILE A 52 -14.63 -1.12 5.78
CA ILE A 52 -13.38 -1.87 5.84
C ILE A 52 -12.30 -1.10 5.09
N TYR A 53 -11.25 -0.74 5.81
CA TYR A 53 -10.06 -0.06 5.30
C TYR A 53 -8.87 -0.29 6.25
N PRO A 54 -7.61 -0.10 5.80
CA PRO A 54 -6.45 -0.33 6.65
C PRO A 54 -6.37 0.64 7.84
N LEU A 55 -6.10 0.08 9.02
CA LEU A 55 -5.85 0.83 10.26
C LEU A 55 -4.48 0.45 10.81
N GLN A 56 -3.73 1.41 11.36
CA GLN A 56 -2.41 1.17 11.93
C GLN A 56 -2.45 0.14 13.06
N THR A 57 -3.47 0.19 13.91
CA THR A 57 -3.64 -0.75 15.02
C THR A 57 -3.85 -2.21 14.57
N PHE A 58 -4.39 -2.41 13.36
CA PHE A 58 -4.58 -3.74 12.79
C PHE A 58 -3.33 -4.24 12.06
N VAL A 59 -2.55 -3.33 11.48
CA VAL A 59 -1.37 -3.64 10.64
C VAL A 59 -0.11 -3.86 11.46
N ASP A 60 -0.06 -3.36 12.68
CA ASP A 60 1.08 -3.50 13.59
C ASP A 60 1.56 -4.96 13.70
N GLY A 61 2.85 -5.18 13.53
CA GLY A 61 3.49 -6.49 13.58
C GLY A 61 3.35 -7.34 12.31
N LYS A 62 2.74 -6.83 11.22
CA LYS A 62 2.57 -7.56 9.95
C LYS A 62 3.64 -7.17 8.92
N ASP A 63 3.96 -8.10 8.03
CA ASP A 63 4.99 -7.92 7.02
C ASP A 63 4.44 -7.37 5.70
N GLU A 64 3.12 -7.41 5.52
CA GLU A 64 2.45 -6.97 4.30
C GLU A 64 2.17 -5.46 4.32
N VAL A 65 1.95 -4.90 3.14
CA VAL A 65 1.38 -3.56 2.94
C VAL A 65 -0.14 -3.70 2.75
N PHE A 66 -0.89 -2.95 3.52
CA PHE A 66 -2.34 -2.94 3.45
C PHE A 66 -2.82 -1.72 2.67
N VAL A 67 -3.62 -1.96 1.63
CA VAL A 67 -4.10 -0.91 0.73
C VAL A 67 -5.63 -0.89 0.74
N GLY A 68 -6.19 0.29 0.75
CA GLY A 68 -7.64 0.46 0.67
C GLY A 68 -8.03 1.89 0.31
N ARG A 69 -9.34 2.17 0.36
CA ARG A 69 -9.89 3.48 -0.04
C ARG A 69 -9.53 3.87 -1.47
N ILE A 70 -9.36 2.86 -2.35
CA ILE A 70 -8.99 3.07 -3.74
C ILE A 70 -10.19 3.65 -4.50
N ARG A 71 -10.00 4.82 -5.08
CA ARG A 71 -11.03 5.54 -5.84
C ARG A 71 -10.41 6.37 -6.94
N ARG A 72 -11.17 6.61 -8.01
CA ARG A 72 -10.74 7.53 -9.06
C ARG A 72 -10.52 8.94 -8.50
N ASP A 73 -9.51 9.57 -9.01
CA ASP A 73 -9.33 11.01 -8.90
C ASP A 73 -9.95 11.68 -10.13
N TYR A 74 -11.06 12.38 -9.92
CA TYR A 74 -11.76 13.07 -10.99
C TYR A 74 -11.21 14.47 -11.29
N SER A 75 -10.17 14.89 -10.58
CA SER A 75 -9.51 16.19 -10.82
C SER A 75 -8.47 16.13 -11.94
N VAL A 76 -8.06 14.93 -12.33
CA VAL A 76 -7.10 14.64 -13.39
C VAL A 76 -7.68 13.65 -14.40
N LYS A 77 -7.07 13.57 -15.58
CA LYS A 77 -7.56 12.71 -16.66
C LYS A 77 -7.53 11.23 -16.28
N SER A 78 -6.45 10.77 -15.67
CA SER A 78 -6.23 9.36 -15.34
C SER A 78 -5.50 9.25 -14.01
N GLY A 79 -6.24 9.17 -12.90
CA GLY A 79 -5.66 9.14 -11.57
C GLY A 79 -6.47 8.41 -10.54
N ILE A 80 -5.80 8.06 -9.44
CA ILE A 80 -6.40 7.44 -8.27
C ILE A 80 -5.94 8.10 -6.98
N ASN A 81 -6.77 7.99 -5.97
CA ASN A 81 -6.39 8.16 -4.57
C ASN A 81 -6.48 6.82 -3.86
N MET A 82 -5.54 6.52 -2.97
CA MET A 82 -5.56 5.34 -2.14
C MET A 82 -4.96 5.62 -0.76
N TRP A 83 -5.26 4.74 0.18
CA TRP A 83 -4.72 4.74 1.52
C TRP A 83 -3.87 3.49 1.73
N CYS A 84 -2.62 3.66 2.13
CA CYS A 84 -1.69 2.59 2.44
C CYS A 84 -1.28 2.63 3.90
N VAL A 85 -1.20 1.45 4.53
CA VAL A 85 -0.67 1.30 5.88
C VAL A 85 0.31 0.13 5.92
N ALA A 86 1.45 0.34 6.56
CA ALA A 86 2.45 -0.71 6.75
C ALA A 86 3.18 -0.51 8.09
N ASP A 87 3.67 -1.61 8.67
CA ASP A 87 4.59 -1.55 9.80
C ASP A 87 5.95 -1.05 9.31
N ASN A 88 6.30 0.16 9.69
CA ASN A 88 7.52 0.84 9.23
C ASN A 88 8.82 0.22 9.77
N ILE A 89 8.75 -0.55 10.86
CA ILE A 89 9.91 -1.28 11.39
C ILE A 89 10.17 -2.54 10.56
N ARG A 90 9.13 -3.11 9.97
CA ARG A 90 9.17 -4.31 9.12
C ARG A 90 9.28 -3.95 7.64
N LYS A 91 8.20 -3.50 7.05
CA LYS A 91 8.11 -3.23 5.60
C LYS A 91 8.94 -2.02 5.17
N GLY A 92 9.06 -1.02 6.01
CA GLY A 92 9.94 0.13 5.78
C GLY A 92 11.42 -0.10 6.14
N ALA A 93 11.77 -1.24 6.73
CA ALA A 93 13.11 -1.50 7.25
C ALA A 93 13.58 -2.95 7.02
N ALA A 94 13.67 -3.77 8.08
CA ALA A 94 14.34 -5.07 8.03
C ALA A 94 13.69 -6.06 7.05
N THR A 95 12.39 -6.29 7.17
CA THR A 95 11.65 -7.21 6.29
C THR A 95 11.75 -6.79 4.83
N ASN A 96 11.66 -5.48 4.54
CA ASN A 96 11.75 -4.99 3.18
C ASN A 96 13.12 -5.25 2.54
N ALA A 97 14.19 -5.10 3.30
CA ALA A 97 15.53 -5.40 2.81
C ALA A 97 15.69 -6.88 2.42
N VAL A 98 15.17 -7.79 3.26
CA VAL A 98 15.16 -9.24 2.97
C VAL A 98 14.33 -9.55 1.73
N GLN A 99 13.13 -8.98 1.61
CA GLN A 99 12.24 -9.19 0.46
C GLN A 99 12.84 -8.68 -0.86
N ILE A 100 13.55 -7.56 -0.83
CA ILE A 100 14.29 -7.06 -2.00
C ILE A 100 15.38 -8.05 -2.40
N LEU A 101 16.15 -8.56 -1.42
CA LEU A 101 17.18 -9.55 -1.68
C LEU A 101 16.58 -10.84 -2.26
N GLU A 102 15.49 -11.35 -1.69
CA GLU A 102 14.78 -12.54 -2.19
C GLU A 102 14.33 -12.38 -3.65
N LYS A 103 13.78 -11.23 -4.00
CA LYS A 103 13.43 -10.89 -5.39
C LYS A 103 14.64 -10.90 -6.31
N LEU A 104 15.78 -10.36 -5.87
CA LEU A 104 16.99 -10.29 -6.68
C LEU A 104 17.64 -11.65 -6.94
N ILE A 105 17.61 -12.54 -5.95
CA ILE A 105 18.23 -13.88 -6.07
C ILE A 105 17.25 -14.96 -6.55
N GLY A 106 15.99 -14.63 -6.75
CA GLY A 106 14.93 -15.57 -7.15
C GLY A 106 14.64 -16.68 -6.13
N LYS A 107 14.96 -16.45 -4.86
CA LYS A 107 14.75 -17.40 -3.77
C LYS A 107 14.14 -16.67 -2.56
N ARG A 108 13.25 -17.36 -1.83
CA ARG A 108 12.88 -16.96 -0.47
C ARG A 108 13.93 -17.42 0.53
N LEU A 109 14.34 -16.50 1.40
CA LEU A 109 15.27 -16.77 2.49
C LEU A 109 14.42 -16.93 3.77
N GLY A 110 14.16 -18.18 4.12
CA GLY A 110 13.62 -18.52 5.42
C GLY A 110 12.10 -18.51 5.55
N LYS A 111 11.54 -19.63 5.33
CA LYS A 111 10.43 -20.22 6.12
C LYS A 111 10.85 -21.56 6.64
#